data_8c31ac26e6e2b0dba40ff4b874c8e349
#
_entry.id   8c31ac26e6e2b0dba40ff4b874c8e349
#
_cell.length_a   1.000
_cell.length_b   1.000
_cell.length_c   1.000
_cell.angle_alpha   90.00
_cell.angle_beta   90.00
_cell.angle_gamma   90.00
#
_symmetry.space_group_name_H-M   'P 1'
#
loop_
_entity.id
_entity.type
_entity.pdbx_description
1 polymer ?
#
loop_
_entity_poly.entity_id
_entity_poly.type
_entity_poly.pdbx_seq_one_letter_code
_entity_poly.pdbx_strand_id
1 'polypeptide(L)'
;VIDSGQNVVSNLISANVPPGPMRSLLADGAVAGVGGVLIFLPQIALLFFFIAVLEDCGYMARAAFVMDRLMTKLGLSGKSFVPLMSSFACAIPGVMATRVIENRRDRMVTILVAPLMSCSARLPVYILMTTAFVPPDLYLGGWVSLPEIVLFSMYLVGIVVAVPVAWLLRKTFFKGETPPFVMELPSYKWPSFRIVMARVYDRSKAFVVRAGTLIFATTILVWAAGYFPADHTELHQLQSQIENTEVTIAQLEIQNNQDEVDAANVERGKLVERMNQVSGDLIEASFLGKMGHAIEPAVRPLGWDWKIGVGVIASFPAREVIIATMGTIYSLGGDVGEDDPSLAKQLSAATHPDGTPIFNIAVACSIMVFFALCAQCAATLMVIRRETNSWRWPIFTFVYMTTLAYVGALITYQVGMLLLT
;
A
#
# COMPACT_ATOMS: atom_id res chain seq x y z
N VAL A 1 -10.77 -0.36 -17.42
CA VAL A 1 -11.75 -1.46 -17.57
C VAL A 1 -12.25 -1.96 -16.22
N ILE A 2 -11.35 -2.26 -15.26
CA ILE A 2 -11.75 -2.75 -13.91
C ILE A 2 -12.45 -1.63 -13.15
N ASP A 3 -11.90 -0.43 -13.15
CA ASP A 3 -12.50 0.75 -12.50
C ASP A 3 -13.86 1.10 -13.11
N SER A 4 -13.97 1.06 -14.45
CA SER A 4 -15.27 1.25 -15.12
C SER A 4 -16.30 0.19 -14.70
N GLY A 5 -15.87 -1.07 -14.55
CA GLY A 5 -16.72 -2.16 -14.05
C GLY A 5 -17.14 -1.94 -12.60
N GLN A 6 -16.22 -1.48 -11.74
CA GLN A 6 -16.51 -1.16 -10.35
C GLN A 6 -17.51 -0.01 -10.24
N ASN A 7 -17.33 1.06 -11.02
CA ASN A 7 -18.24 2.20 -11.05
C ASN A 7 -19.64 1.81 -11.55
N VAL A 8 -19.74 0.94 -12.57
CA VAL A 8 -21.04 0.41 -13.02
C VAL A 8 -21.75 -0.36 -11.91
N VAL A 9 -21.04 -1.23 -11.19
CA VAL A 9 -21.65 -2.00 -10.09
C VAL A 9 -22.05 -1.09 -8.94
N SER A 10 -21.19 -0.12 -8.58
CA SER A 10 -21.50 0.87 -7.55
C SER A 10 -22.72 1.71 -7.92
N ASN A 11 -22.84 2.16 -9.17
CA ASN A 11 -23.99 2.90 -9.66
C ASN A 11 -25.28 2.06 -9.67
N LEU A 12 -25.18 0.78 -10.03
CA LEU A 12 -26.34 -0.15 -9.95
C LEU A 12 -26.81 -0.35 -8.52
N ILE A 13 -25.91 -0.44 -7.54
CA ILE A 13 -26.24 -0.53 -6.12
C ILE A 13 -26.91 0.78 -5.67
N SER A 14 -26.34 1.91 -6.07
CA SER A 14 -26.84 3.24 -5.73
C SER A 14 -28.25 3.50 -6.28
N ALA A 15 -28.56 2.98 -7.47
CA ALA A 15 -29.88 3.12 -8.08
C ALA A 15 -30.96 2.20 -7.45
N ASN A 16 -30.58 1.04 -6.88
CA ASN A 16 -31.54 0.05 -6.39
C ASN A 16 -31.64 -0.01 -4.86
N VAL A 17 -30.67 0.56 -4.12
CA VAL A 17 -30.64 0.51 -2.65
C VAL A 17 -30.83 1.92 -2.11
N PRO A 18 -31.81 2.14 -1.20
CA PRO A 18 -32.05 3.44 -0.60
C PRO A 18 -30.80 3.92 0.18
N PRO A 19 -30.58 5.25 0.26
CA PRO A 19 -29.47 5.82 0.99
C PRO A 19 -29.49 5.36 2.46
N GLY A 20 -28.35 4.87 2.94
CA GLY A 20 -28.23 4.34 4.29
C GLY A 20 -27.02 3.43 4.49
N PRO A 21 -26.84 2.88 5.71
CA PRO A 21 -25.68 2.05 6.04
C PRO A 21 -25.48 0.84 5.11
N MET A 22 -26.59 0.26 4.61
CA MET A 22 -26.52 -0.90 3.70
C MET A 22 -25.96 -0.51 2.31
N ARG A 23 -26.35 0.66 1.79
CA ARG A 23 -25.82 1.17 0.51
C ARG A 23 -24.32 1.41 0.64
N SER A 24 -23.87 2.09 1.68
CA SER A 24 -22.46 2.36 1.94
C SER A 24 -21.66 1.06 2.18
N LEU A 25 -22.21 0.09 2.94
CA LEU A 25 -21.55 -1.22 3.11
C LEU A 25 -21.34 -1.93 1.78
N LEU A 26 -22.34 -1.91 0.90
CA LEU A 26 -22.24 -2.59 -0.39
C LEU A 26 -21.32 -1.85 -1.36
N ALA A 27 -21.45 -0.53 -1.49
CA ALA A 27 -20.67 0.29 -2.42
C ALA A 27 -19.22 0.48 -1.91
N ASP A 28 -19.07 1.04 -0.69
CA ASP A 28 -17.77 1.48 -0.19
C ASP A 28 -17.03 0.35 0.56
N GLY A 29 -17.76 -0.61 1.12
CA GLY A 29 -17.18 -1.77 1.79
C GLY A 29 -16.94 -2.94 0.85
N ALA A 30 -18.00 -3.49 0.25
CA ALA A 30 -17.90 -4.75 -0.49
C ALA A 30 -17.36 -4.55 -1.91
N VAL A 31 -17.90 -3.59 -2.69
CA VAL A 31 -17.44 -3.35 -4.07
C VAL A 31 -16.02 -2.80 -4.07
N ALA A 32 -15.70 -1.85 -3.19
CA ALA A 32 -14.34 -1.34 -3.05
C ALA A 32 -13.35 -2.43 -2.61
N GLY A 33 -13.75 -3.29 -1.66
CA GLY A 33 -12.91 -4.41 -1.21
C GLY A 33 -12.65 -5.46 -2.30
N VAL A 34 -13.65 -5.80 -3.11
CA VAL A 34 -13.48 -6.71 -4.26
C VAL A 34 -12.69 -6.03 -5.38
N GLY A 35 -13.01 -4.77 -5.68
CA GLY A 35 -12.31 -3.96 -6.69
C GLY A 35 -10.83 -3.85 -6.40
N GLY A 36 -10.45 -3.53 -5.16
CA GLY A 36 -9.05 -3.48 -4.73
C GLY A 36 -8.29 -4.79 -4.96
N VAL A 37 -8.94 -5.96 -4.77
CA VAL A 37 -8.31 -7.25 -5.08
C VAL A 37 -8.18 -7.46 -6.59
N LEU A 38 -9.20 -7.06 -7.37
CA LEU A 38 -9.21 -7.27 -8.83
C LEU A 38 -8.22 -6.36 -9.58
N ILE A 39 -7.99 -5.13 -9.10
CA ILE A 39 -7.02 -4.19 -9.67
C ILE A 39 -5.59 -4.79 -9.63
N PHE A 40 -5.25 -5.51 -8.57
CA PHE A 40 -3.92 -6.14 -8.46
C PHE A 40 -3.76 -7.44 -9.22
N LEU A 41 -4.86 -8.07 -9.63
CA LEU A 41 -4.81 -9.40 -10.27
C LEU A 41 -3.99 -9.42 -11.58
N PRO A 42 -4.15 -8.47 -12.53
CA PRO A 42 -3.34 -8.43 -13.74
C PRO A 42 -1.85 -8.25 -13.45
N GLN A 43 -1.51 -7.34 -12.53
CA GLN A 43 -0.12 -7.06 -12.13
C GLN A 43 0.52 -8.30 -11.51
N ILE A 44 -0.20 -8.98 -10.62
CA ILE A 44 0.28 -10.20 -9.95
C ILE A 44 0.39 -11.36 -10.95
N ALA A 45 -0.56 -11.51 -11.88
CA ALA A 45 -0.51 -12.52 -12.91
C ALA A 45 0.70 -12.33 -13.84
N LEU A 46 0.96 -11.08 -14.25
CA LEU A 46 2.15 -10.74 -15.04
C LEU A 46 3.46 -11.05 -14.29
N LEU A 47 3.52 -10.72 -13.00
CA LEU A 47 4.64 -11.04 -12.14
C LEU A 47 4.88 -12.56 -12.09
N PHE A 48 3.83 -13.33 -11.79
CA PHE A 48 3.95 -14.79 -11.74
C PHE A 48 4.33 -15.38 -13.10
N PHE A 49 3.90 -14.77 -14.19
CA PHE A 49 4.30 -15.17 -15.53
C PHE A 49 5.82 -15.03 -15.71
N PHE A 50 6.40 -13.87 -15.41
CA PHE A 50 7.85 -13.69 -15.52
C PHE A 50 8.64 -14.62 -14.57
N ILE A 51 8.20 -14.75 -13.33
CA ILE A 51 8.84 -15.67 -12.38
C ILE A 51 8.77 -17.11 -12.89
N ALA A 52 7.61 -17.55 -13.39
CA ALA A 52 7.43 -18.92 -13.90
C ALA A 52 8.28 -19.19 -15.15
N VAL A 53 8.43 -18.21 -16.04
CA VAL A 53 9.32 -18.29 -17.21
C VAL A 53 10.78 -18.43 -16.77
N LEU A 54 11.27 -17.58 -15.86
CA LEU A 54 12.63 -17.61 -15.34
C LEU A 54 12.94 -18.88 -14.54
N GLU A 55 11.94 -19.41 -13.83
CA GLU A 55 12.04 -20.66 -13.09
C GLU A 55 12.12 -21.86 -14.05
N ASP A 56 11.25 -21.88 -15.07
CA ASP A 56 11.17 -23.04 -15.98
C ASP A 56 12.35 -23.11 -16.96
N CYS A 57 12.93 -21.95 -17.37
CA CYS A 57 14.12 -21.94 -18.24
C CYS A 57 15.43 -22.29 -17.53
N GLY A 58 15.42 -22.43 -16.18
CA GLY A 58 16.61 -22.75 -15.37
C GLY A 58 17.50 -21.55 -15.01
N TYR A 59 17.06 -20.32 -15.28
CA TYR A 59 17.81 -19.09 -14.93
C TYR A 59 17.92 -18.91 -13.40
N MET A 60 16.83 -19.16 -12.67
CA MET A 60 16.78 -18.93 -11.21
C MET A 60 17.80 -19.78 -10.44
N ALA A 61 18.07 -21.02 -10.87
CA ALA A 61 19.08 -21.87 -10.25
C ALA A 61 20.49 -21.25 -10.38
N ARG A 62 20.82 -20.70 -11.55
CA ARG A 62 22.11 -20.05 -11.78
C ARG A 62 22.24 -18.74 -11.03
N ALA A 63 21.18 -17.92 -11.01
CA ALA A 63 21.15 -16.70 -10.23
C ALA A 63 21.38 -16.99 -8.74
N ALA A 64 20.73 -18.02 -8.18
CA ALA A 64 20.95 -18.46 -6.81
C ALA A 64 22.41 -18.91 -6.56
N PHE A 65 23.00 -19.64 -7.51
CA PHE A 65 24.40 -20.08 -7.41
C PHE A 65 25.38 -18.90 -7.41
N VAL A 66 25.22 -17.94 -8.31
CA VAL A 66 26.08 -16.73 -8.38
C VAL A 66 25.97 -15.90 -7.10
N MET A 67 24.73 -15.76 -6.59
CA MET A 67 24.45 -14.97 -5.40
C MET A 67 24.76 -15.68 -4.09
N ASP A 68 25.06 -17.00 -4.10
CA ASP A 68 25.34 -17.77 -2.90
C ASP A 68 26.49 -17.17 -2.09
N ARG A 69 27.56 -16.77 -2.74
CA ARG A 69 28.72 -16.14 -2.07
C ARG A 69 28.35 -14.88 -1.31
N LEU A 70 27.41 -14.08 -1.84
CA LEU A 70 26.92 -12.88 -1.17
C LEU A 70 25.97 -13.23 -0.02
N MET A 71 25.05 -14.15 -0.27
CA MET A 71 24.09 -14.62 0.73
C MET A 71 24.76 -15.29 1.92
N THR A 72 25.79 -16.08 1.69
CA THR A 72 26.59 -16.74 2.74
C THR A 72 27.29 -15.74 3.66
N LYS A 73 27.78 -14.60 3.12
CA LYS A 73 28.32 -13.53 3.97
C LYS A 73 27.27 -12.92 4.90
N LEU A 74 26.01 -12.92 4.48
CA LEU A 74 24.87 -12.47 5.30
C LEU A 74 24.35 -13.59 6.24
N GLY A 75 24.95 -14.76 6.14
CA GLY A 75 24.56 -15.93 6.90
C GLY A 75 23.31 -16.63 6.36
N LEU A 76 22.91 -16.39 5.13
CA LEU A 76 21.81 -17.04 4.43
C LEU A 76 22.34 -17.98 3.35
N SER A 77 21.55 -19.00 2.98
CA SER A 77 21.89 -19.86 1.84
C SER A 77 21.55 -19.16 0.51
N GLY A 78 22.23 -19.52 -0.57
CA GLY A 78 21.91 -19.01 -1.92
C GLY A 78 20.46 -19.26 -2.34
N LYS A 79 19.81 -20.31 -1.81
CA LYS A 79 18.39 -20.59 -2.04
C LYS A 79 17.47 -19.48 -1.50
N SER A 80 17.93 -18.64 -0.56
CA SER A 80 17.18 -17.51 -0.02
C SER A 80 17.09 -16.34 -1.00
N PHE A 81 17.98 -16.27 -2.00
CA PHE A 81 18.01 -15.20 -2.99
C PHE A 81 16.71 -15.11 -3.79
N VAL A 82 16.20 -16.24 -4.28
CA VAL A 82 14.97 -16.29 -5.10
C VAL A 82 13.74 -15.77 -4.35
N PRO A 83 13.44 -16.23 -3.11
CA PRO A 83 12.38 -15.65 -2.28
C PRO A 83 12.53 -14.15 -2.03
N LEU A 84 13.73 -13.68 -1.71
CA LEU A 84 13.98 -12.27 -1.46
C LEU A 84 13.78 -11.41 -2.71
N MET A 85 14.28 -11.84 -3.87
CA MET A 85 14.04 -11.17 -5.15
C MET A 85 12.56 -11.13 -5.53
N SER A 86 11.83 -12.23 -5.33
CA SER A 86 10.38 -12.26 -5.55
C SER A 86 9.63 -11.28 -4.64
N SER A 87 10.17 -11.00 -3.45
CA SER A 87 9.56 -10.10 -2.48
C SER A 87 9.62 -8.62 -2.88
N PHE A 88 10.52 -8.22 -3.80
CA PHE A 88 10.51 -6.86 -4.38
C PHE A 88 9.24 -6.56 -5.17
N ALA A 89 8.67 -7.55 -5.79
CA ALA A 89 7.40 -7.36 -6.45
C ALA A 89 6.23 -7.51 -5.47
N CYS A 90 6.23 -8.59 -4.67
CA CYS A 90 5.25 -8.82 -3.62
C CYS A 90 5.79 -9.77 -2.54
N ALA A 91 5.63 -9.42 -1.27
CA ALA A 91 6.09 -10.26 -0.16
C ALA A 91 5.35 -11.61 -0.06
N ILE A 92 4.09 -11.69 -0.51
CA ILE A 92 3.28 -12.92 -0.46
C ILE A 92 3.95 -14.06 -1.25
N PRO A 93 4.22 -13.93 -2.57
CA PRO A 93 4.92 -14.97 -3.32
C PRO A 93 6.34 -15.20 -2.82
N GLY A 94 7.02 -14.14 -2.35
CA GLY A 94 8.35 -14.27 -1.77
C GLY A 94 8.36 -15.19 -0.54
N VAL A 95 7.46 -15.00 0.41
CA VAL A 95 7.32 -15.86 1.59
C VAL A 95 6.92 -17.29 1.18
N MET A 96 6.01 -17.45 0.23
CA MET A 96 5.63 -18.79 -0.28
C MET A 96 6.79 -19.51 -0.99
N ALA A 97 7.65 -18.77 -1.70
CA ALA A 97 8.81 -19.33 -2.38
C ALA A 97 9.88 -19.87 -1.40
N THR A 98 9.85 -19.48 -0.12
CA THR A 98 10.78 -20.02 0.89
C THR A 98 10.64 -21.51 1.12
N ARG A 99 9.61 -22.16 0.61
CA ARG A 99 9.41 -23.62 0.69
C ARG A 99 10.53 -24.41 0.00
N VAL A 100 11.27 -23.81 -0.93
CA VAL A 100 12.44 -24.44 -1.58
C VAL A 100 13.66 -24.50 -0.66
N ILE A 101 13.64 -23.81 0.49
CA ILE A 101 14.71 -23.80 1.46
C ILE A 101 14.48 -24.96 2.44
N GLU A 102 15.37 -25.96 2.39
CA GLU A 102 15.27 -27.17 3.22
C GLU A 102 15.60 -26.88 4.68
N ASN A 103 16.62 -26.04 4.91
CA ASN A 103 17.02 -25.67 6.26
C ASN A 103 15.96 -24.77 6.91
N ARG A 104 15.30 -25.29 7.95
CA ARG A 104 14.25 -24.57 8.68
C ARG A 104 14.71 -23.21 9.24
N ARG A 105 15.97 -23.08 9.66
CA ARG A 105 16.51 -21.83 10.23
C ARG A 105 16.65 -20.77 9.15
N ASP A 106 17.29 -21.10 8.04
CA ASP A 106 17.45 -20.19 6.91
C ASP A 106 16.09 -19.79 6.30
N ARG A 107 15.17 -20.77 6.21
CA ARG A 107 13.79 -20.52 5.78
C ARG A 107 13.10 -19.51 6.68
N MET A 108 13.20 -19.66 8.02
CA MET A 108 12.57 -18.76 8.98
C MET A 108 13.16 -17.35 8.90
N VAL A 109 14.48 -17.21 8.83
CA VAL A 109 15.12 -15.89 8.66
C VAL A 109 14.65 -15.24 7.35
N THR A 110 14.63 -16.00 6.25
CA THR A 110 14.15 -15.48 4.95
C THR A 110 12.68 -15.06 5.01
N ILE A 111 11.80 -15.82 5.66
CA ILE A 111 10.39 -15.46 5.87
C ILE A 111 10.25 -14.12 6.62
N LEU A 112 11.06 -13.94 7.67
CA LEU A 112 10.98 -12.73 8.52
C LEU A 112 11.58 -11.50 7.85
N VAL A 113 12.58 -11.68 6.98
CA VAL A 113 13.26 -10.58 6.27
C VAL A 113 12.55 -10.20 4.97
N ALA A 114 11.88 -11.15 4.32
CA ALA A 114 11.18 -10.93 3.05
C ALA A 114 10.24 -9.69 3.02
N PRO A 115 9.47 -9.39 4.07
CA PRO A 115 8.59 -8.21 4.07
C PRO A 115 9.33 -6.86 4.15
N LEU A 116 10.62 -6.84 4.49
CA LEU A 116 11.45 -5.61 4.45
C LEU A 116 11.78 -5.16 3.03
N MET A 117 11.75 -6.09 2.06
CA MET A 117 11.94 -5.73 0.65
C MET A 117 10.81 -4.80 0.20
N SER A 118 11.18 -3.68 -0.44
CA SER A 118 10.22 -2.69 -0.93
C SER A 118 9.42 -3.28 -2.09
N CYS A 119 8.12 -3.54 -1.87
CA CYS A 119 7.21 -4.03 -2.90
C CYS A 119 6.55 -2.87 -3.67
N SER A 120 5.98 -3.17 -4.84
CA SER A 120 5.33 -2.19 -5.71
C SER A 120 4.17 -1.43 -5.04
N ALA A 121 3.46 -2.04 -4.07
CA ALA A 121 2.40 -1.38 -3.32
C ALA A 121 2.87 -0.21 -2.42
N ARG A 122 4.17 0.02 -2.29
CA ARG A 122 4.72 1.20 -1.60
C ARG A 122 4.89 2.39 -2.53
N LEU A 123 4.96 2.16 -3.85
CA LEU A 123 5.18 3.22 -4.85
C LEU A 123 4.17 4.36 -4.76
N PRO A 124 2.84 4.13 -4.65
CA PRO A 124 1.86 5.20 -4.56
C PRO A 124 2.18 6.23 -3.47
N VAL A 125 2.57 5.75 -2.29
CA VAL A 125 2.94 6.66 -1.17
C VAL A 125 4.21 7.45 -1.50
N TYR A 126 5.20 6.80 -2.12
CA TYR A 126 6.44 7.49 -2.49
C TYR A 126 6.20 8.52 -3.58
N ILE A 127 5.40 8.20 -4.61
CA ILE A 127 5.03 9.12 -5.69
C ILE A 127 4.30 10.33 -5.10
N LEU A 128 3.26 10.12 -4.29
CA LEU A 128 2.52 11.21 -3.66
C LEU A 128 3.42 12.14 -2.84
N MET A 129 4.29 11.59 -1.99
CA MET A 129 5.18 12.40 -1.16
C MET A 129 6.26 13.10 -1.95
N THR A 130 6.80 12.46 -3.00
CA THR A 130 7.81 13.09 -3.85
C THR A 130 7.23 14.17 -4.74
N THR A 131 6.05 13.97 -5.34
CA THR A 131 5.38 14.97 -6.17
C THR A 131 4.93 16.19 -5.38
N ALA A 132 4.53 16.00 -4.10
CA ALA A 132 4.06 17.09 -3.24
C ALA A 132 5.21 17.92 -2.64
N PHE A 133 6.35 17.32 -2.31
CA PHE A 133 7.35 17.98 -1.44
C PHE A 133 8.78 18.01 -2.02
N VAL A 134 9.06 17.26 -3.08
CA VAL A 134 10.40 17.22 -3.68
C VAL A 134 10.40 18.04 -4.97
N PRO A 135 11.20 19.12 -5.05
CA PRO A 135 11.27 19.93 -6.28
C PRO A 135 11.81 19.09 -7.44
N PRO A 136 11.31 19.30 -8.67
CA PRO A 136 11.71 18.54 -9.86
C PRO A 136 13.05 19.03 -10.42
N ASP A 137 14.03 19.26 -9.56
CA ASP A 137 15.36 19.72 -9.97
C ASP A 137 16.10 18.60 -10.72
N LEU A 138 16.78 18.96 -11.80
CA LEU A 138 17.54 18.04 -12.63
C LEU A 138 19.00 17.99 -12.18
N TYR A 139 19.48 16.79 -11.88
CA TYR A 139 20.86 16.48 -11.50
C TYR A 139 21.58 15.66 -12.58
N LEU A 140 22.85 15.41 -12.41
CA LEU A 140 23.69 14.63 -13.33
C LEU A 140 23.59 15.08 -14.80
N GLY A 141 23.68 16.40 -15.03
CA GLY A 141 23.69 16.94 -16.40
C GLY A 141 22.31 16.96 -17.07
N GLY A 142 21.22 16.91 -16.29
CA GLY A 142 19.84 16.97 -16.83
C GLY A 142 19.23 15.60 -17.14
N TRP A 143 19.84 14.49 -16.69
CA TRP A 143 19.40 13.12 -17.01
C TRP A 143 18.54 12.48 -15.92
N VAL A 144 18.68 12.90 -14.67
CA VAL A 144 17.97 12.29 -13.54
C VAL A 144 17.34 13.39 -12.68
N SER A 145 16.05 13.27 -12.41
CA SER A 145 15.34 14.20 -11.52
C SER A 145 15.53 13.82 -10.03
N LEU A 146 15.43 14.80 -9.15
CA LEU A 146 15.53 14.57 -7.70
C LEU A 146 14.47 13.57 -7.19
N PRO A 147 13.20 13.63 -7.62
CA PRO A 147 12.19 12.62 -7.27
C PRO A 147 12.61 11.18 -7.59
N GLU A 148 13.26 10.94 -8.73
CA GLU A 148 13.73 9.62 -9.14
C GLU A 148 14.83 9.10 -8.22
N ILE A 149 15.76 9.99 -7.81
CA ILE A 149 16.82 9.65 -6.84
C ILE A 149 16.21 9.28 -5.48
N VAL A 150 15.21 10.04 -5.03
CA VAL A 150 14.50 9.76 -3.77
C VAL A 150 13.78 8.42 -3.84
N LEU A 151 13.05 8.15 -4.94
CA LEU A 151 12.38 6.86 -5.14
C LEU A 151 13.38 5.68 -5.09
N PHE A 152 14.49 5.80 -5.81
CA PHE A 152 15.54 4.77 -5.81
C PHE A 152 16.14 4.58 -4.41
N SER A 153 16.37 5.68 -3.67
CA SER A 153 16.90 5.62 -2.31
C SER A 153 15.95 4.88 -1.35
N MET A 154 14.62 5.05 -1.49
CA MET A 154 13.64 4.34 -0.67
C MET A 154 13.66 2.81 -0.91
N TYR A 155 13.90 2.37 -2.14
CA TYR A 155 14.14 0.95 -2.41
C TYR A 155 15.42 0.45 -1.76
N LEU A 156 16.47 1.26 -1.81
CA LEU A 156 17.76 0.92 -1.21
C LEU A 156 17.68 0.84 0.33
N VAL A 157 16.92 1.71 0.99
CA VAL A 157 16.67 1.67 2.44
C VAL A 157 16.17 0.29 2.88
N GLY A 158 15.22 -0.30 2.15
CA GLY A 158 14.71 -1.64 2.46
C GLY A 158 15.82 -2.70 2.45
N ILE A 159 16.71 -2.67 1.44
CA ILE A 159 17.84 -3.60 1.31
C ILE A 159 18.87 -3.38 2.42
N VAL A 160 19.26 -2.12 2.64
CA VAL A 160 20.27 -1.75 3.64
C VAL A 160 19.84 -2.16 5.04
N VAL A 161 18.56 -2.02 5.35
CA VAL A 161 18.00 -2.42 6.65
C VAL A 161 17.81 -3.93 6.76
N ALA A 162 17.47 -4.61 5.68
CA ALA A 162 17.28 -6.06 5.67
C ALA A 162 18.56 -6.84 6.02
N VAL A 163 19.73 -6.33 5.61
CA VAL A 163 21.04 -6.97 5.87
C VAL A 163 21.33 -7.08 7.37
N PRO A 164 21.38 -6.00 8.16
CA PRO A 164 21.63 -6.09 9.60
C PRO A 164 20.50 -6.84 10.35
N VAL A 165 19.26 -6.74 9.90
CA VAL A 165 18.14 -7.50 10.49
C VAL A 165 18.34 -9.00 10.27
N ALA A 166 18.69 -9.43 9.04
CA ALA A 166 18.99 -10.83 8.76
C ALA A 166 20.14 -11.36 9.62
N TRP A 167 21.22 -10.59 9.73
CA TRP A 167 22.37 -10.93 10.56
C TRP A 167 22.00 -11.02 12.05
N LEU A 168 21.21 -10.05 12.55
CA LEU A 168 20.78 -10.02 13.95
C LEU A 168 19.86 -11.22 14.28
N LEU A 169 18.86 -11.51 13.43
CA LEU A 169 17.95 -12.64 13.60
C LEU A 169 18.72 -13.96 13.63
N ARG A 170 19.72 -14.10 12.76
CA ARG A 170 20.56 -15.29 12.73
C ARG A 170 21.42 -15.42 13.98
N LYS A 171 22.03 -14.33 14.43
CA LYS A 171 22.91 -14.35 15.63
C LYS A 171 22.12 -14.58 16.91
N THR A 172 20.87 -14.12 17.00
CA THR A 172 20.05 -14.20 18.21
C THR A 172 19.13 -15.42 18.25
N PHE A 173 18.21 -15.53 17.30
CA PHE A 173 17.13 -16.52 17.34
C PHE A 173 17.45 -17.83 16.59
N PHE A 174 18.22 -17.76 15.51
CA PHE A 174 18.45 -18.90 14.61
C PHE A 174 19.93 -19.27 14.51
N LYS A 175 20.60 -19.45 15.65
CA LYS A 175 22.01 -19.85 15.72
C LYS A 175 22.25 -21.22 15.07
N GLY A 176 23.35 -21.36 14.36
CA GLY A 176 23.80 -22.60 13.76
C GLY A 176 24.56 -22.40 12.47
N GLU A 177 25.25 -23.45 12.01
CA GLU A 177 26.01 -23.43 10.76
C GLU A 177 25.06 -23.46 9.57
N THR A 178 25.45 -22.77 8.48
CA THR A 178 24.78 -22.91 7.18
C THR A 178 25.26 -24.20 6.54
N PRO A 179 24.33 -25.08 6.11
CA PRO A 179 24.74 -26.24 5.34
C PRO A 179 25.39 -25.77 4.02
N PRO A 180 26.35 -26.53 3.51
CA PRO A 180 26.98 -26.21 2.23
C PRO A 180 25.91 -26.18 1.14
N PHE A 181 26.02 -25.18 0.27
CA PHE A 181 25.09 -25.03 -0.86
C PHE A 181 25.49 -26.02 -1.95
N VAL A 182 24.71 -27.07 -2.09
CA VAL A 182 24.83 -28.04 -3.19
C VAL A 182 23.58 -27.93 -4.05
N MET A 183 23.74 -27.59 -5.32
CA MET A 183 22.64 -27.49 -6.27
C MET A 183 23.09 -28.01 -7.64
N GLU A 184 22.32 -28.90 -8.19
CA GLU A 184 22.47 -29.27 -9.60
C GLU A 184 22.00 -28.13 -10.48
N LEU A 185 22.82 -27.74 -11.44
CA LEU A 185 22.47 -26.68 -12.39
C LEU A 185 21.72 -27.31 -13.57
N PRO A 186 20.40 -27.11 -13.68
CA PRO A 186 19.64 -27.63 -14.79
C PRO A 186 20.14 -27.02 -16.11
N SER A 187 20.10 -27.79 -17.21
CA SER A 187 20.40 -27.26 -18.54
C SER A 187 19.38 -26.19 -18.92
N TYR A 188 19.80 -25.18 -19.67
CA TYR A 188 18.84 -24.20 -20.25
C TYR A 188 17.88 -24.92 -21.18
N LYS A 189 16.59 -24.66 -21.00
CA LYS A 189 15.54 -25.14 -21.87
C LYS A 189 14.56 -24.03 -22.21
N TRP A 190 13.90 -24.12 -23.33
CA TRP A 190 12.80 -23.23 -23.66
C TRP A 190 11.66 -23.46 -22.66
N PRO A 191 11.09 -22.39 -22.10
CA PRO A 191 9.99 -22.50 -21.16
C PRO A 191 8.76 -23.10 -21.84
N SER A 192 8.11 -24.06 -21.17
CA SER A 192 6.88 -24.65 -21.67
C SER A 192 5.69 -23.72 -21.36
N PHE A 193 5.08 -23.14 -22.39
CA PHE A 193 3.97 -22.20 -22.22
C PHE A 193 2.83 -22.80 -21.40
N ARG A 194 2.50 -24.07 -21.61
CA ARG A 194 1.44 -24.77 -20.87
C ARG A 194 1.75 -24.86 -19.37
N ILE A 195 2.99 -25.17 -19.01
CA ILE A 195 3.42 -25.27 -17.59
C ILE A 195 3.43 -23.88 -16.96
N VAL A 196 3.96 -22.88 -17.66
CA VAL A 196 3.98 -21.50 -17.21
C VAL A 196 2.57 -20.99 -16.94
N MET A 197 1.65 -21.15 -17.88
CA MET A 197 0.26 -20.69 -17.72
C MET A 197 -0.48 -21.43 -16.59
N ALA A 198 -0.28 -22.74 -16.44
CA ALA A 198 -0.84 -23.49 -15.32
C ALA A 198 -0.34 -22.96 -13.97
N ARG A 199 0.97 -22.70 -13.84
CA ARG A 199 1.54 -22.11 -12.62
C ARG A 199 1.01 -20.70 -12.32
N VAL A 200 0.87 -19.86 -13.38
CA VAL A 200 0.30 -18.51 -13.23
C VAL A 200 -1.13 -18.60 -12.70
N TYR A 201 -1.95 -19.46 -13.31
CA TYR A 201 -3.34 -19.66 -12.89
C TYR A 201 -3.44 -20.14 -11.45
N ASP A 202 -2.69 -21.17 -11.07
CA ASP A 202 -2.72 -21.75 -9.73
C ASP A 202 -2.27 -20.72 -8.66
N ARG A 203 -1.22 -19.97 -8.95
CA ARG A 203 -0.71 -18.94 -8.02
C ARG A 203 -1.67 -17.74 -7.92
N SER A 204 -2.22 -17.27 -9.03
CA SER A 204 -3.22 -16.18 -9.06
C SER A 204 -4.51 -16.59 -8.35
N LYS A 205 -5.01 -17.81 -8.59
CA LYS A 205 -6.17 -18.37 -7.86
C LYS A 205 -5.89 -18.47 -6.36
N ALA A 206 -4.71 -18.95 -5.99
CA ALA A 206 -4.32 -19.04 -4.58
C ALA A 206 -4.24 -17.67 -3.92
N PHE A 207 -3.80 -16.63 -4.65
CA PHE A 207 -3.81 -15.25 -4.18
C PHE A 207 -5.24 -14.75 -3.94
N VAL A 208 -6.12 -14.84 -4.92
CA VAL A 208 -7.51 -14.36 -4.80
C VAL A 208 -8.23 -15.04 -3.64
N VAL A 209 -8.14 -16.37 -3.53
CA VAL A 209 -8.84 -17.11 -2.47
C VAL A 209 -8.23 -16.86 -1.08
N ARG A 210 -6.92 -16.66 -0.98
CA ARG A 210 -6.24 -16.60 0.33
C ARG A 210 -5.99 -15.18 0.82
N ALA A 211 -5.48 -14.32 -0.05
CA ALA A 211 -5.21 -12.92 0.27
C ALA A 211 -6.46 -12.06 0.06
N GLY A 212 -7.20 -12.29 -1.03
CA GLY A 212 -8.38 -11.53 -1.36
C GLY A 212 -9.47 -11.61 -0.28
N THR A 213 -9.74 -12.80 0.28
CA THR A 213 -10.71 -12.93 1.39
C THR A 213 -10.31 -12.16 2.63
N LEU A 214 -9.01 -12.07 2.92
CA LEU A 214 -8.53 -11.32 4.08
C LEU A 214 -8.57 -9.82 3.81
N ILE A 215 -8.13 -9.38 2.62
CA ILE A 215 -8.22 -7.96 2.22
C ILE A 215 -9.68 -7.52 2.31
N PHE A 216 -10.59 -8.28 1.75
CA PHE A 216 -12.03 -8.03 1.82
C PHE A 216 -12.54 -7.90 3.27
N ALA A 217 -12.20 -8.86 4.14
CA ALA A 217 -12.62 -8.82 5.54
C ALA A 217 -12.04 -7.62 6.30
N THR A 218 -10.76 -7.28 6.06
CA THR A 218 -10.12 -6.12 6.71
C THR A 218 -10.63 -4.80 6.14
N THR A 219 -10.97 -4.72 4.86
CA THR A 219 -11.60 -3.53 4.26
C THR A 219 -12.96 -3.26 4.87
N ILE A 220 -13.82 -4.29 5.05
CA ILE A 220 -15.10 -4.14 5.74
C ILE A 220 -14.90 -3.66 7.18
N LEU A 221 -13.90 -4.18 7.89
CA LEU A 221 -13.62 -3.76 9.26
C LEU A 221 -13.18 -2.29 9.33
N VAL A 222 -12.30 -1.85 8.43
CA VAL A 222 -11.86 -0.45 8.34
C VAL A 222 -13.02 0.45 7.93
N TRP A 223 -13.86 0.01 6.96
CA TRP A 223 -15.08 0.72 6.60
C TRP A 223 -15.99 0.89 7.82
N ALA A 224 -16.25 -0.16 8.58
CA ALA A 224 -17.09 -0.08 9.77
C ALA A 224 -16.51 0.88 10.83
N ALA A 225 -15.19 0.87 11.03
CA ALA A 225 -14.52 1.79 11.95
C ALA A 225 -14.56 3.25 11.46
N GLY A 226 -14.57 3.48 10.15
CA GLY A 226 -14.72 4.81 9.53
C GLY A 226 -16.17 5.30 9.46
N TYR A 227 -17.13 4.37 9.37
CA TYR A 227 -18.54 4.71 9.25
C TYR A 227 -19.18 5.02 10.62
N PHE A 228 -18.90 4.24 11.67
CA PHE A 228 -19.52 4.37 12.99
C PHE A 228 -18.64 5.17 13.96
N PRO A 229 -19.22 5.92 14.91
CA PRO A 229 -20.63 6.18 15.24
C PRO A 229 -21.18 7.47 14.63
N ALA A 230 -20.63 7.99 13.55
CA ALA A 230 -20.98 9.27 12.96
C ALA A 230 -22.41 9.28 12.37
N ASP A 231 -23.06 10.46 12.36
CA ASP A 231 -24.37 10.65 11.74
C ASP A 231 -24.21 11.08 10.28
N HIS A 232 -24.64 10.22 9.36
CA HIS A 232 -24.50 10.40 7.91
C HIS A 232 -25.71 11.07 7.23
N THR A 233 -26.64 11.65 8.00
CA THR A 233 -27.88 12.21 7.47
C THR A 233 -27.60 13.36 6.47
N GLU A 234 -26.71 14.28 6.83
CA GLU A 234 -26.31 15.41 5.94
C GLU A 234 -25.61 14.88 4.67
N LEU A 235 -24.72 13.89 4.80
CA LEU A 235 -24.05 13.28 3.66
C LEU A 235 -25.04 12.66 2.67
N HIS A 236 -26.02 11.91 3.17
CA HIS A 236 -27.06 11.31 2.32
C HIS A 236 -27.94 12.35 1.62
N GLN A 237 -28.24 13.46 2.29
CA GLN A 237 -28.96 14.57 1.67
C GLN A 237 -28.16 15.22 0.54
N LEU A 238 -26.89 15.49 0.75
CA LEU A 238 -25.99 16.03 -0.27
C LEU A 238 -25.83 15.09 -1.46
N GLN A 239 -25.68 13.78 -1.21
CA GLN A 239 -25.61 12.77 -2.28
C GLN A 239 -26.88 12.77 -3.13
N SER A 240 -28.08 12.85 -2.51
CA SER A 240 -29.33 12.89 -3.26
C SER A 240 -29.51 14.20 -4.04
N GLN A 241 -28.99 15.32 -3.54
CA GLN A 241 -28.99 16.59 -4.27
C GLN A 241 -28.05 16.54 -5.48
N ILE A 242 -26.84 15.98 -5.33
CA ILE A 242 -25.91 15.81 -6.44
C ILE A 242 -26.52 14.92 -7.53
N GLU A 243 -27.11 13.79 -7.16
CA GLU A 243 -27.77 12.88 -8.10
C GLU A 243 -28.91 13.57 -8.87
N ASN A 244 -29.74 14.37 -8.20
CA ASN A 244 -30.78 15.16 -8.84
C ASN A 244 -30.21 16.23 -9.79
N THR A 245 -29.12 16.89 -9.40
CA THR A 245 -28.45 17.89 -10.25
C THR A 245 -27.83 17.22 -11.49
N GLU A 246 -27.26 16.04 -11.38
CA GLU A 246 -26.74 15.27 -12.52
C GLU A 246 -27.84 14.87 -13.50
N VAL A 247 -29.00 14.43 -13.02
CA VAL A 247 -30.17 14.18 -13.86
C VAL A 247 -30.63 15.45 -14.58
N THR A 248 -30.61 16.57 -13.88
CA THR A 248 -30.98 17.89 -14.47
C THR A 248 -29.98 18.31 -15.54
N ILE A 249 -28.69 18.13 -15.32
CA ILE A 249 -27.61 18.41 -16.30
C ILE A 249 -27.83 17.56 -17.55
N ALA A 250 -28.06 16.25 -17.40
CA ALA A 250 -28.31 15.36 -18.54
C ALA A 250 -29.57 15.77 -19.35
N GLN A 251 -30.61 16.27 -18.70
CA GLN A 251 -31.81 16.79 -19.38
C GLN A 251 -31.55 18.10 -20.14
N LEU A 252 -30.77 19.02 -19.54
CA LEU A 252 -30.41 20.30 -20.15
C LEU A 252 -29.46 20.12 -21.34
N GLU A 253 -28.54 19.14 -21.29
CA GLU A 253 -27.69 18.76 -22.42
C GLU A 253 -28.52 18.31 -23.62
N ILE A 254 -29.55 17.50 -23.37
CA ILE A 254 -30.50 17.08 -24.44
C ILE A 254 -31.25 18.28 -25.04
N GLN A 255 -31.55 19.31 -24.25
CA GLN A 255 -32.20 20.54 -24.67
C GLN A 255 -31.25 21.54 -25.33
N ASN A 256 -29.94 21.27 -25.37
CA ASN A 256 -28.90 22.12 -25.96
C ASN A 256 -28.80 23.52 -25.34
N ASN A 257 -29.12 23.66 -24.03
CA ASN A 257 -29.09 24.91 -23.28
C ASN A 257 -27.78 25.03 -22.48
N GLN A 258 -26.73 25.51 -23.16
CA GLN A 258 -25.37 25.52 -22.61
C GLN A 258 -25.20 26.39 -21.37
N ASP A 259 -25.87 27.55 -21.32
CA ASP A 259 -25.75 28.49 -20.19
C ASP A 259 -26.32 27.88 -18.89
N GLU A 260 -27.44 27.15 -18.98
CA GLU A 260 -28.02 26.46 -17.82
C GLU A 260 -27.22 25.21 -17.43
N VAL A 261 -26.62 24.52 -18.38
CA VAL A 261 -25.68 23.38 -18.12
C VAL A 261 -24.47 23.88 -17.34
N ASP A 262 -23.89 25.03 -17.73
CA ASP A 262 -22.72 25.59 -17.04
C ASP A 262 -23.09 26.07 -15.61
N ALA A 263 -24.26 26.64 -15.41
CA ALA A 263 -24.76 27.04 -14.10
C ALA A 263 -24.99 25.78 -13.19
N ALA A 264 -25.60 24.74 -13.72
CA ALA A 264 -25.84 23.49 -12.99
C ALA A 264 -24.53 22.76 -12.65
N ASN A 265 -23.52 22.81 -13.52
CA ASN A 265 -22.19 22.27 -13.24
C ASN A 265 -21.47 23.02 -12.10
N VAL A 266 -21.63 24.37 -12.03
CA VAL A 266 -21.08 25.15 -10.90
C VAL A 266 -21.79 24.80 -9.60
N GLU A 267 -23.10 24.61 -9.62
CA GLU A 267 -23.87 24.17 -8.44
C GLU A 267 -23.45 22.77 -7.98
N ARG A 268 -23.33 21.82 -8.92
CA ARG A 268 -22.81 20.47 -8.63
C ARG A 268 -21.42 20.55 -7.99
N GLY A 269 -20.53 21.39 -8.50
CA GLY A 269 -19.19 21.60 -7.94
C GLY A 269 -19.23 22.03 -6.47
N LYS A 270 -20.10 22.97 -6.10
CA LYS A 270 -20.29 23.41 -4.71
C LYS A 270 -20.85 22.31 -3.80
N LEU A 271 -21.81 21.53 -4.30
CA LEU A 271 -22.38 20.41 -3.55
C LEU A 271 -21.32 19.30 -3.31
N VAL A 272 -20.50 18.99 -4.30
CA VAL A 272 -19.40 18.02 -4.17
C VAL A 272 -18.36 18.53 -3.17
N GLU A 273 -17.99 19.80 -3.21
CA GLU A 273 -17.07 20.39 -2.24
C GLU A 273 -17.62 20.31 -0.81
N ARG A 274 -18.90 20.63 -0.62
CA ARG A 274 -19.56 20.50 0.68
C ARG A 274 -19.63 19.05 1.15
N MET A 275 -19.97 18.13 0.25
CA MET A 275 -19.99 16.68 0.54
C MET A 275 -18.63 16.19 1.00
N ASN A 276 -17.55 16.62 0.34
CA ASN A 276 -16.19 16.25 0.69
C ASN A 276 -15.77 16.79 2.07
N GLN A 277 -16.18 18.04 2.41
CA GLN A 277 -15.94 18.61 3.74
C GLN A 277 -16.67 17.80 4.82
N VAL A 278 -17.97 17.54 4.64
CA VAL A 278 -18.76 16.72 5.58
C VAL A 278 -18.17 15.31 5.72
N SER A 279 -17.68 14.71 4.64
CA SER A 279 -17.03 13.40 4.70
C SER A 279 -15.76 13.40 5.55
N GLY A 280 -14.95 14.47 5.48
CA GLY A 280 -13.79 14.66 6.35
C GLY A 280 -14.18 14.77 7.83
N ASP A 281 -15.19 15.57 8.17
CA ASP A 281 -15.70 15.76 9.53
C ASP A 281 -16.28 14.44 10.10
N LEU A 282 -16.95 13.64 9.27
CA LEU A 282 -17.47 12.33 9.65
C LEU A 282 -16.36 11.33 9.99
N ILE A 283 -15.24 11.35 9.25
CA ILE A 283 -14.08 10.51 9.59
C ILE A 283 -13.51 10.94 10.94
N GLU A 284 -13.41 12.23 11.22
CA GLU A 284 -12.93 12.73 12.52
C GLU A 284 -13.81 12.26 13.67
N ALA A 285 -15.14 12.29 13.49
CA ALA A 285 -16.11 11.84 14.49
C ALA A 285 -16.16 10.30 14.65
N SER A 286 -15.65 9.54 13.70
CA SER A 286 -15.70 8.07 13.65
C SER A 286 -14.79 7.40 14.69
N PHE A 287 -14.91 6.07 14.84
CA PHE A 287 -13.96 5.28 15.65
C PHE A 287 -12.54 5.40 15.09
N LEU A 288 -12.39 5.47 13.78
CA LEU A 288 -11.08 5.61 13.12
C LEU A 288 -10.43 6.95 13.49
N GLY A 289 -11.19 8.07 13.48
CA GLY A 289 -10.73 9.37 13.91
C GLY A 289 -10.35 9.39 15.41
N LYS A 290 -11.18 8.80 16.27
CA LYS A 290 -10.87 8.66 17.70
C LYS A 290 -9.60 7.85 17.96
N MET A 291 -9.35 6.79 17.18
CA MET A 291 -8.09 6.04 17.24
C MET A 291 -6.91 6.90 16.77
N GLY A 292 -7.10 7.73 15.73
CA GLY A 292 -6.10 8.69 15.27
C GLY A 292 -5.68 9.67 16.38
N HIS A 293 -6.64 10.31 17.03
CA HIS A 293 -6.38 11.20 18.18
C HIS A 293 -5.74 10.47 19.37
N ALA A 294 -6.13 9.22 19.65
CA ALA A 294 -5.52 8.42 20.70
C ALA A 294 -4.03 8.09 20.45
N ILE A 295 -3.66 7.92 19.17
CA ILE A 295 -2.27 7.61 18.76
C ILE A 295 -1.46 8.90 18.54
N GLU A 296 -2.08 10.05 18.34
CA GLU A 296 -1.42 11.33 18.09
C GLU A 296 -0.23 11.63 19.02
N PRO A 297 -0.34 11.44 20.35
CA PRO A 297 0.80 11.68 21.26
C PRO A 297 2.02 10.81 20.93
N ALA A 298 1.80 9.60 20.40
CA ALA A 298 2.87 8.68 20.03
C ALA A 298 3.49 9.01 18.67
N VAL A 299 2.74 9.59 17.72
CA VAL A 299 3.23 9.92 16.38
C VAL A 299 3.71 11.37 16.25
N ARG A 300 3.34 12.25 17.19
CA ARG A 300 3.79 13.64 17.23
C ARG A 300 5.31 13.83 17.22
N PRO A 301 6.13 12.97 17.86
CA PRO A 301 7.59 13.05 17.74
C PRO A 301 8.14 12.80 16.33
N LEU A 302 7.34 12.20 15.44
CA LEU A 302 7.65 11.99 14.03
C LEU A 302 7.24 13.19 13.15
N GLY A 303 6.68 14.24 13.77
CA GLY A 303 6.08 15.37 13.06
C GLY A 303 4.70 15.10 12.48
N TRP A 304 4.01 14.03 12.91
CA TRP A 304 2.72 13.62 12.38
C TRP A 304 1.56 14.10 13.24
N ASP A 305 0.47 14.45 12.60
CA ASP A 305 -0.82 14.71 13.22
C ASP A 305 -1.71 13.45 13.28
N TRP A 306 -2.90 13.60 13.86
CA TRP A 306 -3.87 12.53 13.93
C TRP A 306 -4.34 12.06 12.53
N LYS A 307 -4.39 12.96 11.52
CA LYS A 307 -4.82 12.66 10.14
C LYS A 307 -3.88 11.66 9.48
N ILE A 308 -2.56 11.90 9.60
CA ILE A 308 -1.52 10.97 9.13
C ILE A 308 -1.65 9.63 9.88
N GLY A 309 -1.89 9.69 11.21
CA GLY A 309 -2.13 8.50 12.03
C GLY A 309 -3.32 7.66 11.55
N VAL A 310 -4.45 8.29 11.23
CA VAL A 310 -5.62 7.63 10.63
C VAL A 310 -5.27 6.98 9.30
N GLY A 311 -4.57 7.69 8.41
CA GLY A 311 -4.14 7.15 7.12
C GLY A 311 -3.27 5.91 7.26
N VAL A 312 -2.35 5.90 8.24
CA VAL A 312 -1.52 4.74 8.55
C VAL A 312 -2.34 3.56 9.05
N ILE A 313 -3.34 3.77 9.94
CA ILE A 313 -4.22 2.70 10.42
C ILE A 313 -5.09 2.16 9.28
N ALA A 314 -5.72 3.05 8.50
CA ALA A 314 -6.59 2.68 7.39
C ALA A 314 -5.85 1.90 6.30
N SER A 315 -4.54 2.12 6.13
CA SER A 315 -3.70 1.43 5.14
C SER A 315 -3.30 0.01 5.55
N PHE A 316 -3.73 -0.50 6.71
CA PHE A 316 -3.38 -1.85 7.16
C PHE A 316 -3.91 -2.99 6.27
N PRO A 317 -5.13 -2.93 5.69
CA PRO A 317 -5.59 -3.90 4.70
C PRO A 317 -4.73 -3.91 3.44
N ALA A 318 -4.53 -2.72 2.87
CA ALA A 318 -3.80 -2.48 1.63
C ALA A 318 -3.17 -1.08 1.70
N ARG A 319 -1.90 -0.97 1.33
CA ARG A 319 -1.09 0.24 1.56
C ARG A 319 -1.57 1.46 0.78
N GLU A 320 -2.11 1.26 -0.41
CA GLU A 320 -2.65 2.30 -1.28
C GLU A 320 -3.90 2.98 -0.71
N VAL A 321 -4.60 2.35 0.23
CA VAL A 321 -5.77 2.93 0.91
C VAL A 321 -5.44 4.26 1.61
N ILE A 322 -4.18 4.51 1.95
CA ILE A 322 -3.76 5.79 2.53
C ILE A 322 -4.09 6.96 1.63
N ILE A 323 -3.97 6.83 0.29
CA ILE A 323 -4.20 7.91 -0.67
C ILE A 323 -5.67 8.31 -0.66
N ALA A 324 -6.57 7.31 -0.80
CA ALA A 324 -8.02 7.55 -0.71
C ALA A 324 -8.42 8.12 0.66
N THR A 325 -7.83 7.62 1.74
CA THR A 325 -8.09 8.14 3.10
C THR A 325 -7.62 9.58 3.24
N MET A 326 -6.42 9.91 2.75
CA MET A 326 -5.93 11.29 2.75
C MET A 326 -6.80 12.19 1.87
N GLY A 327 -7.19 11.75 0.68
CA GLY A 327 -8.11 12.47 -0.19
C GLY A 327 -9.42 12.82 0.53
N THR A 328 -10.02 11.87 1.23
CA THR A 328 -11.26 12.08 1.98
C THR A 328 -11.05 13.02 3.18
N ILE A 329 -10.00 12.84 3.98
CA ILE A 329 -9.71 13.67 5.16
C ILE A 329 -9.40 15.12 4.76
N TYR A 330 -8.76 15.32 3.60
CA TYR A 330 -8.44 16.65 3.07
C TYR A 330 -9.54 17.20 2.12
N SER A 331 -10.75 16.63 2.17
CA SER A 331 -11.95 17.12 1.47
C SER A 331 -11.84 17.13 -0.06
N LEU A 332 -11.09 16.20 -0.63
CA LEU A 332 -10.99 15.98 -2.09
C LEU A 332 -11.83 14.78 -2.58
N GLY A 333 -12.37 13.99 -1.66
CA GLY A 333 -13.04 12.73 -1.98
C GLY A 333 -12.11 11.52 -1.94
N GLY A 334 -12.70 10.33 -2.06
CA GLY A 334 -11.98 9.05 -2.00
C GLY A 334 -11.41 8.57 -3.34
N ASP A 335 -11.81 9.20 -4.46
CA ASP A 335 -11.45 8.79 -5.82
C ASP A 335 -10.16 9.47 -6.35
N VAL A 336 -9.42 10.12 -5.46
CA VAL A 336 -8.19 10.85 -5.82
C VAL A 336 -7.06 9.87 -6.07
N GLY A 337 -6.38 10.00 -7.22
CA GLY A 337 -5.22 9.20 -7.60
C GLY A 337 -3.91 9.69 -6.97
N GLU A 338 -2.88 8.84 -7.04
CA GLU A 338 -1.54 9.13 -6.54
C GLU A 338 -0.81 10.26 -7.29
N ASP A 339 -1.18 10.47 -8.55
CA ASP A 339 -0.61 11.50 -9.44
C ASP A 339 -1.46 12.77 -9.50
N ASP A 340 -2.50 12.89 -8.66
CA ASP A 340 -3.42 14.04 -8.71
C ASP A 340 -2.75 15.29 -8.12
N PRO A 341 -2.52 16.33 -8.92
CA PRO A 341 -1.89 17.58 -8.46
C PRO A 341 -2.71 18.30 -7.39
N SER A 342 -4.01 18.04 -7.31
CA SER A 342 -4.90 18.69 -6.33
C SER A 342 -4.61 18.18 -4.92
N LEU A 343 -4.37 16.87 -4.74
CA LEU A 343 -4.02 16.28 -3.46
C LEU A 343 -2.63 16.76 -3.00
N ALA A 344 -1.64 16.73 -3.89
CA ALA A 344 -0.30 17.21 -3.59
C ALA A 344 -0.32 18.70 -3.16
N LYS A 345 -1.11 19.54 -3.86
CA LYS A 345 -1.26 20.96 -3.55
C LYS A 345 -1.97 21.18 -2.20
N GLN A 346 -3.02 20.43 -1.88
CA GLN A 346 -3.70 20.56 -0.59
C GLN A 346 -2.85 20.07 0.57
N LEU A 347 -2.12 18.97 0.40
CA LEU A 347 -1.17 18.51 1.42
C LEU A 347 -0.07 19.55 1.69
N SER A 348 0.44 20.20 0.63
CA SER A 348 1.46 21.25 0.79
C SER A 348 0.91 22.53 1.41
N ALA A 349 -0.39 22.82 1.27
CA ALA A 349 -1.07 23.98 1.85
C ALA A 349 -1.62 23.73 3.26
N ALA A 350 -1.64 22.48 3.73
CA ALA A 350 -2.21 22.12 5.03
C ALA A 350 -1.38 22.71 6.19
N THR A 351 -2.05 23.44 7.08
CA THR A 351 -1.42 24.09 8.24
C THR A 351 -2.08 23.69 9.55
N HIS A 352 -1.30 23.69 10.62
CA HIS A 352 -1.81 23.59 11.99
C HIS A 352 -2.60 24.86 12.37
N PRO A 353 -3.41 24.82 13.43
CA PRO A 353 -4.08 26.02 13.96
C PRO A 353 -3.09 27.16 14.29
N ASP A 354 -1.84 26.84 14.56
CA ASP A 354 -0.76 27.79 14.85
C ASP A 354 -0.14 28.41 13.58
N GLY A 355 -0.65 28.10 12.38
CA GLY A 355 -0.15 28.57 11.08
C GLY A 355 1.11 27.88 10.58
N THR A 356 1.65 26.90 11.33
CA THR A 356 2.80 26.09 10.87
C THR A 356 2.37 25.04 9.86
N PRO A 357 3.14 24.76 8.79
CA PRO A 357 2.79 23.72 7.85
C PRO A 357 2.82 22.34 8.52
N ILE A 358 1.76 21.53 8.30
CA ILE A 358 1.70 20.15 8.79
C ILE A 358 2.73 19.30 8.06
N PHE A 359 2.84 19.48 6.76
CA PHE A 359 3.77 18.75 5.92
C PHE A 359 4.96 19.63 5.55
N ASN A 360 6.14 19.09 5.73
CA ASN A 360 7.40 19.61 5.20
C ASN A 360 8.23 18.44 4.66
N ILE A 361 9.38 18.71 4.04
CA ILE A 361 10.25 17.68 3.48
C ILE A 361 10.65 16.64 4.53
N ALA A 362 10.90 17.06 5.79
CA ALA A 362 11.27 16.14 6.87
C ALA A 362 10.11 15.20 7.24
N VAL A 363 8.86 15.69 7.28
CA VAL A 363 7.65 14.88 7.51
C VAL A 363 7.43 13.93 6.34
N ALA A 364 7.54 14.40 5.10
CA ALA A 364 7.39 13.56 3.91
C ALA A 364 8.41 12.41 3.89
N CYS A 365 9.69 12.71 4.16
CA CYS A 365 10.74 11.70 4.29
C CYS A 365 10.45 10.71 5.45
N SER A 366 9.96 11.20 6.58
CA SER A 366 9.58 10.38 7.74
C SER A 366 8.47 9.39 7.37
N ILE A 367 7.42 9.84 6.67
CA ILE A 367 6.34 8.98 6.16
C ILE A 367 6.89 7.94 5.20
N MET A 368 7.70 8.34 4.21
CA MET A 368 8.28 7.43 3.24
C MET A 368 9.13 6.33 3.91
N VAL A 369 10.00 6.69 4.86
CA VAL A 369 10.83 5.72 5.61
C VAL A 369 9.97 4.80 6.47
N PHE A 370 8.92 5.32 7.11
CA PHE A 370 7.99 4.48 7.85
C PHE A 370 7.33 3.43 6.94
N PHE A 371 6.78 3.85 5.81
CA PHE A 371 6.16 2.95 4.83
C PHE A 371 7.18 2.00 4.18
N ALA A 372 8.45 2.40 4.09
CA ALA A 372 9.53 1.52 3.63
C ALA A 372 9.79 0.34 4.58
N LEU A 373 9.62 0.53 5.88
CA LEU A 373 10.05 -0.43 6.90
C LEU A 373 8.88 -1.13 7.62
N CYS A 374 7.66 -0.56 7.62
CA CYS A 374 6.52 -1.09 8.35
C CYS A 374 5.93 -2.38 7.75
N ALA A 375 5.26 -3.17 8.60
CA ALA A 375 4.58 -4.42 8.26
C ALA A 375 3.09 -4.23 7.91
N GLN A 376 2.76 -3.18 7.18
CA GLN A 376 1.36 -2.85 6.84
C GLN A 376 0.85 -3.66 5.64
N CYS A 377 0.73 -4.96 5.80
CA CYS A 377 0.03 -5.83 4.85
C CYS A 377 -0.51 -7.04 5.60
N ALA A 378 -1.81 -7.00 5.93
CA ALA A 378 -2.49 -8.06 6.65
C ALA A 378 -2.33 -9.42 5.95
N ALA A 379 -2.41 -9.43 4.61
CA ALA A 379 -2.25 -10.62 3.80
C ALA A 379 -0.86 -11.27 3.96
N THR A 380 0.21 -10.47 4.02
CA THR A 380 1.58 -10.98 4.25
C THR A 380 1.70 -11.64 5.61
N LEU A 381 1.17 -11.02 6.67
CA LEU A 381 1.19 -11.58 8.04
C LEU A 381 0.46 -12.92 8.11
N MET A 382 -0.67 -13.05 7.40
CA MET A 382 -1.41 -14.32 7.35
C MET A 382 -0.70 -15.41 6.55
N VAL A 383 0.04 -15.04 5.51
CA VAL A 383 0.88 -15.99 4.78
C VAL A 383 2.04 -16.46 5.68
N ILE A 384 2.69 -15.56 6.43
CA ILE A 384 3.70 -15.92 7.42
C ILE A 384 3.12 -16.91 8.45
N ARG A 385 1.91 -16.66 8.98
CA ARG A 385 1.22 -17.60 9.88
C ARG A 385 1.08 -18.99 9.27
N ARG A 386 0.64 -19.07 8.03
CA ARG A 386 0.44 -20.34 7.31
C ARG A 386 1.75 -21.06 7.04
N GLU A 387 2.81 -20.36 6.65
CA GLU A 387 4.11 -20.96 6.37
C GLU A 387 4.86 -21.40 7.63
N THR A 388 4.58 -20.72 8.76
CA THR A 388 5.22 -21.05 10.06
C THR A 388 4.35 -21.90 10.97
N ASN A 389 3.07 -22.07 10.64
CA ASN A 389 2.02 -22.72 11.44
C ASN A 389 1.96 -22.19 12.88
N SER A 390 2.20 -20.89 13.09
CA SER A 390 2.25 -20.26 14.41
C SER A 390 1.86 -18.80 14.35
N TRP A 391 1.11 -18.30 15.35
CA TRP A 391 0.83 -16.88 15.52
C TRP A 391 2.00 -16.05 16.06
N ARG A 392 2.98 -16.70 16.70
CA ARG A 392 4.15 -16.01 17.29
C ARG A 392 4.95 -15.25 16.24
N TRP A 393 5.15 -15.81 15.06
CA TRP A 393 5.99 -15.24 14.02
C TRP A 393 5.36 -14.05 13.30
N PRO A 394 4.08 -14.08 12.90
CA PRO A 394 3.40 -12.87 12.37
C PRO A 394 3.38 -11.71 13.36
N ILE A 395 3.07 -11.99 14.65
CA ILE A 395 3.06 -10.97 15.70
C ILE A 395 4.48 -10.41 15.90
N PHE A 396 5.48 -11.27 15.97
CA PHE A 396 6.88 -10.85 16.04
C PHE A 396 7.26 -9.97 14.83
N THR A 397 6.90 -10.40 13.60
CA THR A 397 7.16 -9.61 12.39
C THR A 397 6.50 -8.24 12.46
N PHE A 398 5.24 -8.18 12.85
CA PHE A 398 4.51 -6.93 12.99
C PHE A 398 5.18 -5.99 13.99
N VAL A 399 5.50 -6.50 15.19
CA VAL A 399 6.08 -5.69 16.27
C VAL A 399 7.47 -5.18 15.88
N TYR A 400 8.39 -6.06 15.43
CA TYR A 400 9.75 -5.60 15.14
C TYR A 400 9.81 -4.66 13.94
N MET A 401 9.02 -4.91 12.88
CA MET A 401 8.99 -4.03 11.71
C MET A 401 8.35 -2.67 12.04
N THR A 402 7.26 -2.65 12.81
CA THR A 402 6.63 -1.39 13.24
C THR A 402 7.57 -0.59 14.14
N THR A 403 8.27 -1.25 15.07
CA THR A 403 9.28 -0.59 15.92
C THR A 403 10.43 -0.02 15.08
N LEU A 404 10.92 -0.81 14.12
CA LEU A 404 11.99 -0.39 13.21
C LEU A 404 11.55 0.79 12.33
N ALA A 405 10.32 0.75 11.82
CA ALA A 405 9.72 1.82 11.04
C ALA A 405 9.55 3.10 11.86
N TYR A 406 9.07 2.98 13.10
CA TYR A 406 8.92 4.10 14.02
C TYR A 406 10.27 4.76 14.33
N VAL A 407 11.28 3.97 14.69
CA VAL A 407 12.62 4.47 14.98
C VAL A 407 13.27 5.11 13.75
N GLY A 408 13.13 4.47 12.59
CA GLY A 408 13.62 5.01 11.32
C GLY A 408 12.97 6.34 10.95
N ALA A 409 11.65 6.43 11.05
CA ALA A 409 10.89 7.66 10.82
C ALA A 409 11.25 8.77 11.81
N LEU A 410 11.41 8.44 13.10
CA LEU A 410 11.83 9.38 14.13
C LEU A 410 13.21 9.98 13.83
N ILE A 411 14.19 9.12 13.53
CA ILE A 411 15.54 9.58 13.18
C ILE A 411 15.49 10.49 11.94
N THR A 412 14.75 10.07 10.90
CA THR A 412 14.63 10.83 9.66
C THR A 412 14.00 12.21 9.90
N TYR A 413 12.94 12.28 10.71
CA TYR A 413 12.30 13.55 11.05
C TYR A 413 13.23 14.47 11.85
N GLN A 414 13.84 13.95 12.92
CA GLN A 414 14.72 14.75 13.80
C GLN A 414 15.95 15.26 13.05
N VAL A 415 16.59 14.39 12.26
CA VAL A 415 17.74 14.79 11.43
C VAL A 415 17.30 15.78 10.34
N GLY A 416 16.15 15.53 9.68
CA GLY A 416 15.61 16.43 8.68
C GLY A 416 15.32 17.83 9.22
N MET A 417 14.75 17.93 10.43
CA MET A 417 14.51 19.23 11.08
C MET A 417 15.81 19.96 11.43
N LEU A 418 16.83 19.23 11.90
CA LEU A 418 18.14 19.82 12.18
C LEU A 418 18.88 20.34 10.93
N LEU A 419 18.57 19.79 9.75
CA LEU A 419 19.17 20.22 8.48
C LEU A 419 18.38 21.38 7.83
N LEU A 420 17.12 21.57 8.21
CA LEU A 420 16.25 22.64 7.69
C LEU A 420 16.28 23.91 8.56
N THR A 421 16.76 23.81 9.81
CA THR A 421 17.05 24.95 10.71
C THR A 421 18.46 25.44 10.52
#